data_f80edd8cad267b0b850f7bfd39aede3f
#
_entry.id   f80edd8cad267b0b850f7bfd39aede3f
#
_cell.length_a   1.000
_cell.length_b   1.000
_cell.length_c   1.000
_cell.angle_alpha   90.00
_cell.angle_beta   90.00
_cell.angle_gamma   90.00
#
_symmetry.space_group_name_H-M   'P 1'
#
loop_
_entity.id
_entity.type
_entity.pdbx_description
1 polymer ?
#
loop_
_entity_poly.entity_id
_entity_poly.type
_entity_poly.pdbx_seq_one_letter_code
_entity_poly.pdbx_strand_id
1 'polypeptide(L)'
;MHAREWIHGVYLGVVMLVVSATAAGQTGSVQTFVLDNVTGIDARNAKLEPAKFQGKKSVRLTTDARDGGLAILHGSDLQDGTIEADLAVKTTTPPGVRMPGFTGIAFRARPDGSEFQMFYLRPKNALSDDQGMRNHSVQYVSEPGFGWYRLRREWPFVYESYADIQPDTWTHLKIEVAGRTARIFLNGSTKPSLVVDGLKSSMLHGAVGLWGYAGEESYFANVRITPAAAQPVKNGADAAGEWIVRYASDAGPFEGSMKLTRDGSKVTGTWSGALGENKAISGTWRDGYVELAFPADWPEGRDGAPGPAAAFLEGWFDDSSAKGRMRVEGRADGRWAAERKVH
;
A
#
# COMPACT_ATOMS: atom_id res chain seq x y z
N MET A 1 36.68 -72.69 -1.44
CA MET A 1 37.06 -71.85 -0.30
C MET A 1 37.24 -70.42 -0.82
N HIS A 2 36.28 -69.57 -0.66
CA HIS A 2 36.38 -68.15 -1.05
C HIS A 2 36.14 -67.27 0.18
N ALA A 3 37.17 -66.58 0.56
CA ALA A 3 37.16 -65.55 1.61
C ALA A 3 36.45 -64.28 1.08
N ARG A 4 35.48 -63.80 1.79
CA ARG A 4 34.82 -62.48 1.55
C ARG A 4 35.47 -61.45 2.47
N GLU A 5 36.13 -60.49 1.87
CA GLU A 5 36.61 -59.32 2.57
C GLU A 5 35.47 -58.32 2.79
N TRP A 6 35.33 -57.81 4.01
CA TRP A 6 34.40 -56.78 4.40
C TRP A 6 35.11 -55.45 4.45
N ILE A 7 34.77 -54.55 3.55
CA ILE A 7 35.25 -53.16 3.58
C ILE A 7 34.33 -52.33 4.51
N HIS A 8 34.88 -51.84 5.60
CA HIS A 8 34.20 -50.90 6.51
C HIS A 8 34.38 -49.48 5.98
N GLY A 9 33.29 -48.93 5.43
CA GLY A 9 33.22 -47.50 5.09
C GLY A 9 32.94 -46.67 6.34
N VAL A 10 33.89 -45.83 6.72
CA VAL A 10 33.73 -44.82 7.77
C VAL A 10 33.03 -43.63 7.15
N TYR A 11 31.73 -43.39 7.51
CA TYR A 11 31.05 -42.16 7.19
C TYR A 11 31.38 -41.07 8.20
N LEU A 12 32.18 -40.08 7.77
CA LEU A 12 32.39 -38.83 8.51
C LEU A 12 31.13 -37.95 8.33
N GLY A 13 30.27 -37.91 9.34
CA GLY A 13 29.16 -36.99 9.38
C GLY A 13 29.62 -35.55 9.64
N VAL A 14 29.52 -34.70 8.64
CA VAL A 14 29.69 -33.24 8.84
C VAL A 14 28.45 -32.72 9.49
N VAL A 15 28.51 -32.39 10.78
CA VAL A 15 27.49 -31.67 11.50
C VAL A 15 27.60 -30.20 11.13
N MET A 16 26.75 -29.72 10.23
CA MET A 16 26.56 -28.27 10.00
C MET A 16 25.84 -27.69 11.18
N LEU A 17 26.50 -26.93 12.04
CA LEU A 17 25.89 -26.09 13.05
C LEU A 17 25.28 -24.88 12.33
N VAL A 18 23.95 -24.91 12.10
CA VAL A 18 23.20 -23.71 11.68
C VAL A 18 23.06 -22.82 12.90
N VAL A 19 23.91 -21.82 13.04
CA VAL A 19 23.74 -20.75 14.00
C VAL A 19 22.67 -19.83 13.47
N SER A 20 21.41 -20.02 13.88
CA SER A 20 20.33 -19.07 13.66
C SER A 20 20.61 -17.84 14.51
N ALA A 21 21.19 -16.80 13.93
CA ALA A 21 21.23 -15.50 14.52
C ALA A 21 19.79 -14.94 14.55
N THR A 22 19.11 -15.09 15.69
CA THR A 22 17.89 -14.33 15.98
C THR A 22 18.32 -12.89 16.20
N ALA A 23 18.16 -12.05 15.17
CA ALA A 23 18.18 -10.61 15.33
C ALA A 23 16.97 -10.27 16.21
N ALA A 24 17.19 -10.02 17.51
CA ALA A 24 16.21 -9.44 18.40
C ALA A 24 16.01 -7.99 17.97
N GLY A 25 15.18 -7.76 16.96
CA GLY A 25 14.66 -6.44 16.63
C GLY A 25 13.82 -5.98 17.83
N GLN A 26 14.09 -4.79 18.34
CA GLN A 26 13.31 -4.16 19.37
C GLN A 26 11.86 -4.01 18.87
N THR A 27 10.97 -4.91 19.29
CA THR A 27 9.54 -4.76 19.09
C THR A 27 9.07 -3.72 20.08
N GLY A 28 8.54 -2.59 19.60
CA GLY A 28 7.90 -1.58 20.45
C GLY A 28 6.79 -2.19 21.29
N SER A 29 6.39 -1.51 22.35
CA SER A 29 5.27 -1.96 23.19
C SER A 29 3.93 -1.83 22.45
N VAL A 30 3.00 -2.75 22.71
CA VAL A 30 1.62 -2.64 22.24
C VAL A 30 0.99 -1.36 22.80
N GLN A 31 0.36 -0.56 21.93
CA GLN A 31 -0.36 0.65 22.30
C GLN A 31 -1.87 0.41 22.15
N THR A 32 -2.66 0.82 23.13
CA THR A 32 -4.11 0.66 23.12
C THR A 32 -4.80 1.99 23.42
N PHE A 33 -5.76 2.36 22.58
CA PHE A 33 -6.59 3.55 22.71
C PHE A 33 -8.05 3.10 22.76
N VAL A 34 -8.65 3.16 23.93
CA VAL A 34 -10.05 2.69 24.16
C VAL A 34 -11.05 3.58 23.42
N LEU A 35 -10.76 4.87 23.30
CA LEU A 35 -11.58 5.88 22.64
C LEU A 35 -12.97 6.07 23.27
N ASP A 36 -13.04 6.04 24.61
CA ASP A 36 -14.22 6.38 25.37
C ASP A 36 -14.27 7.87 25.81
N ASN A 37 -13.20 8.59 25.50
CA ASN A 37 -13.03 10.04 25.65
C ASN A 37 -12.09 10.57 24.57
N VAL A 38 -11.89 11.91 24.51
CA VAL A 38 -11.07 12.58 23.47
C VAL A 38 -9.70 12.99 23.96
N THR A 39 -9.31 12.60 25.17
CA THR A 39 -7.99 12.94 25.72
C THR A 39 -6.88 12.27 24.91
N GLY A 40 -5.83 13.02 24.58
CA GLY A 40 -4.71 12.51 23.78
C GLY A 40 -5.02 12.32 22.29
N ILE A 41 -5.99 13.06 21.75
CA ILE A 41 -6.32 13.05 20.33
C ILE A 41 -6.24 14.47 19.79
N ASP A 42 -5.36 14.69 18.81
CA ASP A 42 -5.15 15.99 18.17
C ASP A 42 -6.01 16.12 16.91
N ALA A 43 -7.10 16.89 17.00
CA ALA A 43 -8.01 17.12 15.89
C ALA A 43 -7.45 18.11 14.87
N ARG A 44 -7.55 17.77 13.59
CA ARG A 44 -7.23 18.60 12.42
C ARG A 44 -8.44 18.70 11.52
N ASN A 45 -9.00 19.88 11.37
CA ASN A 45 -10.23 20.11 10.60
C ASN A 45 -11.38 19.16 11.02
N ALA A 46 -11.41 18.75 12.28
CA ALA A 46 -12.38 17.80 12.81
C ALA A 46 -12.87 18.24 14.19
N LYS A 47 -14.12 17.93 14.49
CA LYS A 47 -14.69 17.99 15.82
C LYS A 47 -14.79 16.58 16.40
N LEU A 48 -14.34 16.42 17.64
CA LEU A 48 -14.35 15.15 18.35
C LEU A 48 -15.24 15.24 19.59
N GLU A 49 -16.04 14.23 19.83
CA GLU A 49 -16.89 14.12 21.00
C GLU A 49 -16.92 12.68 21.51
N PRO A 50 -16.93 12.45 22.84
CA PRO A 50 -17.27 11.15 23.39
C PRO A 50 -18.71 10.80 22.96
N ALA A 51 -18.92 9.56 22.55
CA ALA A 51 -20.20 9.10 22.05
C ALA A 51 -20.49 7.64 22.47
N LYS A 52 -21.73 7.24 22.28
CA LYS A 52 -22.14 5.83 22.34
C LYS A 52 -22.90 5.51 21.05
N PHE A 53 -22.39 4.58 20.29
CA PHE A 53 -23.01 4.13 19.06
C PHE A 53 -23.27 2.62 19.12
N GLN A 54 -24.52 2.23 18.92
CA GLN A 54 -24.97 0.82 19.03
C GLN A 54 -24.43 0.07 20.24
N GLY A 55 -24.55 0.70 21.42
CA GLY A 55 -24.14 0.12 22.69
C GLY A 55 -22.65 0.23 23.03
N LYS A 56 -21.77 0.54 22.08
CA LYS A 56 -20.30 0.67 22.29
C LYS A 56 -19.92 2.13 22.59
N LYS A 57 -19.12 2.36 23.62
CA LYS A 57 -18.46 3.65 23.85
C LYS A 57 -17.45 3.91 22.72
N SER A 58 -17.36 5.16 22.28
CA SER A 58 -16.60 5.54 21.11
C SER A 58 -16.25 7.03 21.13
N VAL A 59 -15.37 7.44 20.22
CA VAL A 59 -15.23 8.84 19.81
C VAL A 59 -15.98 9.03 18.50
N ARG A 60 -16.81 10.08 18.46
CA ARG A 60 -17.45 10.56 17.22
C ARG A 60 -16.58 11.65 16.62
N LEU A 61 -16.31 11.53 15.30
CA LEU A 61 -15.65 12.54 14.51
C LEU A 61 -16.63 13.08 13.47
N THR A 62 -16.73 14.42 13.41
CA THR A 62 -17.46 15.16 12.37
C THR A 62 -16.56 16.24 11.79
N THR A 63 -16.82 16.65 10.55
CA THR A 63 -16.06 17.70 9.87
C THR A 63 -16.93 18.39 8.81
N ASP A 64 -16.64 19.65 8.53
CA ASP A 64 -17.18 20.40 7.40
C ASP A 64 -16.11 20.59 6.30
N ALA A 65 -14.89 20.10 6.52
CA ALA A 65 -13.79 20.20 5.56
C ALA A 65 -14.02 19.28 4.36
N ARG A 66 -13.88 19.83 3.15
CA ARG A 66 -14.08 19.09 1.88
C ARG A 66 -13.10 17.93 1.67
N ASP A 67 -11.92 18.01 2.27
CA ASP A 67 -10.88 16.98 2.17
C ASP A 67 -10.93 16.00 3.36
N GLY A 68 -11.96 16.15 4.20
CA GLY A 68 -12.13 15.36 5.42
C GLY A 68 -11.41 15.94 6.64
N GLY A 69 -11.68 15.36 7.79
CA GLY A 69 -11.06 15.67 9.08
C GLY A 69 -10.19 14.54 9.56
N LEU A 70 -9.05 14.86 10.15
CA LEU A 70 -8.08 13.92 10.68
C LEU A 70 -7.90 14.15 12.19
N ALA A 71 -7.83 13.07 12.95
CA ALA A 71 -7.59 13.12 14.39
C ALA A 71 -6.43 12.18 14.75
N ILE A 72 -5.26 12.76 15.07
CA ILE A 72 -4.03 12.03 15.37
C ILE A 72 -4.08 11.51 16.82
N LEU A 73 -3.80 10.23 17.01
CA LEU A 73 -3.64 9.61 18.33
C LEU A 73 -2.28 9.98 18.89
N HIS A 74 -2.27 10.81 19.94
CA HIS A 74 -1.05 11.32 20.53
C HIS A 74 -0.16 10.20 21.10
N GLY A 75 1.13 10.25 20.79
CA GLY A 75 2.10 9.24 21.22
C GLY A 75 2.03 7.92 20.43
N SER A 76 1.11 7.79 19.46
CA SER A 76 1.14 6.64 18.54
C SER A 76 2.31 6.75 17.56
N ASP A 77 2.95 5.63 17.27
CA ASP A 77 3.96 5.49 16.21
C ASP A 77 3.93 4.08 15.65
N LEU A 78 3.95 3.97 14.32
CA LEU A 78 3.99 2.70 13.61
C LEU A 78 5.00 2.79 12.46
N GLN A 79 6.01 1.92 12.50
CA GLN A 79 6.83 1.60 11.33
C GLN A 79 6.25 0.38 10.62
N ASP A 80 6.38 -0.80 11.22
CA ASP A 80 5.80 -2.06 10.77
C ASP A 80 5.00 -2.69 11.91
N GLY A 81 3.98 -3.47 11.57
CA GLY A 81 3.11 -4.07 12.57
C GLY A 81 1.65 -4.11 12.14
N THR A 82 0.77 -4.12 13.13
CA THR A 82 -0.66 -4.25 12.93
C THR A 82 -1.40 -3.12 13.61
N ILE A 83 -2.39 -2.55 12.94
CA ILE A 83 -3.39 -1.66 13.53
C ILE A 83 -4.73 -2.39 13.50
N GLU A 84 -5.39 -2.50 14.63
CA GLU A 84 -6.76 -2.98 14.74
C GLU A 84 -7.65 -1.84 15.25
N ALA A 85 -8.85 -1.71 14.72
CA ALA A 85 -9.80 -0.68 15.13
C ALA A 85 -11.24 -1.11 14.82
N ASP A 86 -12.18 -0.62 15.61
CA ASP A 86 -13.60 -0.70 15.28
C ASP A 86 -14.07 0.64 14.71
N LEU A 87 -14.64 0.62 13.51
CA LEU A 87 -15.14 1.79 12.80
C LEU A 87 -16.63 1.63 12.49
N ALA A 88 -17.36 2.72 12.60
CA ALA A 88 -18.73 2.80 12.06
C ALA A 88 -18.94 4.18 11.45
N VAL A 89 -19.89 4.29 10.50
CA VAL A 89 -20.25 5.56 9.89
C VAL A 89 -21.76 5.66 9.77
N LYS A 90 -22.27 6.84 10.13
CA LYS A 90 -23.68 7.22 9.93
C LYS A 90 -23.73 8.44 9.04
N THR A 91 -24.47 8.33 7.95
CA THR A 91 -24.71 9.46 7.05
C THR A 91 -25.78 10.38 7.63
N THR A 92 -25.44 11.67 7.69
CA THR A 92 -26.35 12.74 8.13
C THR A 92 -26.91 13.59 6.97
N THR A 93 -26.50 13.27 5.74
CA THR A 93 -26.96 14.01 4.55
C THR A 93 -28.46 13.79 4.27
N PRO A 94 -29.16 14.81 3.71
CA PRO A 94 -30.55 14.68 3.34
C PRO A 94 -30.84 13.55 2.35
N PRO A 95 -32.05 13.00 2.31
CA PRO A 95 -32.47 12.05 1.29
C PRO A 95 -32.20 12.57 -0.13
N GLY A 96 -31.67 11.69 -1.02
CA GLY A 96 -31.33 12.04 -2.38
C GLY A 96 -29.90 12.58 -2.57
N VAL A 97 -29.21 12.99 -1.51
CA VAL A 97 -27.79 13.31 -1.55
C VAL A 97 -27.00 12.01 -1.37
N ARG A 98 -26.21 11.69 -2.38
CA ARG A 98 -25.39 10.48 -2.34
C ARG A 98 -24.11 10.70 -1.52
N MET A 99 -24.03 10.02 -0.38
CA MET A 99 -22.82 9.95 0.42
C MET A 99 -22.43 8.50 0.62
N PRO A 100 -21.18 8.10 0.24
CA PRO A 100 -20.74 6.70 0.30
C PRO A 100 -20.54 6.12 1.70
N GLY A 101 -20.50 6.96 2.76
CA GLY A 101 -20.21 6.53 4.12
C GLY A 101 -18.72 6.46 4.39
N PHE A 102 -18.01 7.58 4.32
CA PHE A 102 -16.55 7.59 4.46
C PHE A 102 -16.09 7.52 5.92
N THR A 103 -15.26 6.55 6.24
CA THR A 103 -14.55 6.44 7.53
C THR A 103 -13.25 5.67 7.33
N GLY A 104 -12.18 6.04 8.03
CA GLY A 104 -10.87 5.42 7.78
C GLY A 104 -9.86 5.54 8.91
N ILE A 105 -8.76 4.82 8.75
CA ILE A 105 -7.58 4.86 9.63
C ILE A 105 -6.39 5.33 8.82
N ALA A 106 -5.81 6.45 9.24
CA ALA A 106 -4.52 6.94 8.76
C ALA A 106 -3.39 6.25 9.53
N PHE A 107 -2.28 6.03 8.85
CA PHE A 107 -1.06 5.47 9.43
C PHE A 107 0.18 6.10 8.83
N ARG A 108 1.30 6.00 9.55
CA ARG A 108 2.54 6.70 9.19
C ARG A 108 2.25 8.18 8.87
N ALA A 109 1.46 8.81 9.74
CA ALA A 109 1.07 10.20 9.59
C ALA A 109 2.09 11.14 10.25
N ARG A 110 2.34 12.30 9.66
CA ARG A 110 3.01 13.39 10.36
C ARG A 110 2.15 13.89 11.52
N PRO A 111 2.73 14.29 12.65
CA PRO A 111 1.95 14.80 13.77
C PRO A 111 1.11 16.04 13.44
N ASP A 112 1.52 16.83 12.46
CA ASP A 112 0.77 18.00 11.97
C ASP A 112 -0.34 17.64 10.96
N GLY A 113 -0.44 16.36 10.55
CA GLY A 113 -1.43 15.88 9.58
C GLY A 113 -1.14 16.27 8.13
N SER A 114 0.03 16.85 7.83
CA SER A 114 0.37 17.33 6.48
C SER A 114 0.68 16.21 5.48
N GLU A 115 1.07 15.03 5.97
CA GLU A 115 1.34 13.85 5.17
C GLU A 115 0.88 12.61 5.92
N PHE A 116 0.15 11.72 5.24
CA PHE A 116 -0.30 10.44 5.80
C PHE A 116 -0.67 9.45 4.70
N GLN A 117 -0.70 8.17 5.06
CA GLN A 117 -1.28 7.09 4.27
C GLN A 117 -2.55 6.62 4.97
N MET A 118 -3.53 6.12 4.23
CA MET A 118 -4.80 5.76 4.81
C MET A 118 -5.49 4.63 4.04
N PHE A 119 -6.16 3.76 4.79
CA PHE A 119 -7.27 2.98 4.27
C PHE A 119 -8.59 3.57 4.77
N TYR A 120 -9.54 3.72 3.87
CA TYR A 120 -10.88 4.11 4.24
C TYR A 120 -11.95 3.27 3.55
N LEU A 121 -13.11 3.24 4.17
CA LEU A 121 -14.26 2.43 3.81
C LEU A 121 -15.36 3.33 3.25
N ARG A 122 -16.18 2.76 2.36
CA ARG A 122 -17.40 3.34 1.80
C ARG A 122 -18.52 2.32 1.88
N PRO A 123 -19.13 2.08 3.07
CA PRO A 123 -20.13 1.02 3.26
C PRO A 123 -21.35 1.13 2.34
N LYS A 124 -21.83 2.33 2.03
CA LYS A 124 -22.95 2.49 1.10
C LYS A 124 -22.60 2.10 -0.35
N ASN A 125 -21.33 2.21 -0.74
CA ASN A 125 -20.92 1.71 -2.05
C ASN A 125 -21.04 0.18 -2.11
N ALA A 126 -20.74 -0.52 -1.01
CA ALA A 126 -20.86 -1.97 -0.95
C ALA A 126 -22.28 -2.49 -1.21
N LEU A 127 -23.29 -1.67 -0.92
CA LEU A 127 -24.71 -1.97 -1.12
C LEU A 127 -25.26 -1.50 -2.47
N SER A 128 -24.46 -0.89 -3.32
CA SER A 128 -24.92 -0.37 -4.61
C SER A 128 -25.28 -1.49 -5.58
N ASP A 129 -26.34 -1.31 -6.37
CA ASP A 129 -26.68 -2.19 -7.49
C ASP A 129 -25.65 -2.11 -8.63
N ASP A 130 -24.91 -1.00 -8.71
CA ASP A 130 -23.81 -0.81 -9.66
C ASP A 130 -22.55 -1.54 -9.20
N GLN A 131 -22.10 -2.53 -9.99
CA GLN A 131 -20.88 -3.30 -9.73
C GLN A 131 -19.63 -2.41 -9.63
N GLY A 132 -19.50 -1.40 -10.49
CA GLY A 132 -18.39 -0.46 -10.45
C GLY A 132 -18.31 0.26 -9.10
N MET A 133 -19.47 0.67 -8.58
CA MET A 133 -19.55 1.32 -7.27
C MET A 133 -19.20 0.36 -6.13
N ARG A 134 -19.67 -0.92 -6.19
CA ARG A 134 -19.29 -1.91 -5.16
C ARG A 134 -17.78 -2.10 -5.10
N ASN A 135 -17.09 -2.12 -6.22
CA ASN A 135 -15.63 -2.28 -6.30
C ASN A 135 -14.86 -1.12 -5.66
N HIS A 136 -15.54 -0.04 -5.27
CA HIS A 136 -14.98 1.10 -4.56
C HIS A 136 -15.30 1.11 -3.05
N SER A 137 -15.59 -0.04 -2.43
CA SER A 137 -15.95 -0.10 -1.00
C SER A 137 -14.77 0.12 -0.07
N VAL A 138 -13.57 -0.32 -0.47
CA VAL A 138 -12.31 -0.14 0.26
C VAL A 138 -11.35 0.63 -0.62
N GLN A 139 -10.63 1.59 -0.05
CA GLN A 139 -9.69 2.43 -0.78
C GLN A 139 -8.42 2.69 0.03
N TYR A 140 -7.26 2.64 -0.64
CA TYR A 140 -6.00 3.19 -0.17
C TYR A 140 -5.74 4.56 -0.80
N VAL A 141 -5.16 5.46 -0.02
CA VAL A 141 -4.60 6.75 -0.50
C VAL A 141 -3.33 7.11 0.26
N SER A 142 -2.53 7.99 -0.31
CA SER A 142 -1.39 8.64 0.34
C SER A 142 -1.43 10.13 0.04
N GLU A 143 -1.64 10.91 1.07
CA GLU A 143 -1.75 12.36 0.94
C GLU A 143 -0.48 13.05 1.47
N PRO A 144 -0.03 14.11 0.80
CA PRO A 144 -0.54 14.64 -0.46
C PRO A 144 -0.04 13.87 -1.70
N GLY A 145 -0.79 13.97 -2.78
CA GLY A 145 -0.33 13.63 -4.13
C GLY A 145 -0.83 12.31 -4.69
N PHE A 146 -1.24 11.35 -3.88
CA PHE A 146 -1.81 10.07 -4.32
C PHE A 146 -3.23 9.87 -3.76
N GLY A 147 -4.10 10.86 -3.99
CA GLY A 147 -5.51 10.79 -3.68
C GLY A 147 -6.27 9.79 -4.56
N TRP A 148 -7.47 9.39 -4.14
CA TRP A 148 -8.27 8.35 -4.78
C TRP A 148 -8.49 8.55 -6.28
N TYR A 149 -8.71 9.81 -6.72
CA TYR A 149 -8.98 10.11 -8.13
C TYR A 149 -7.75 9.83 -9.01
N ARG A 150 -6.55 10.23 -8.55
CA ARG A 150 -5.30 9.96 -9.23
C ARG A 150 -5.02 8.47 -9.31
N LEU A 151 -5.10 7.77 -8.17
CA LEU A 151 -4.83 6.34 -8.10
C LEU A 151 -5.77 5.53 -8.99
N ARG A 152 -7.07 5.87 -9.01
CA ARG A 152 -8.06 5.20 -9.87
C ARG A 152 -7.80 5.44 -11.36
N ARG A 153 -7.46 6.66 -11.73
CA ARG A 153 -7.19 7.02 -13.12
C ARG A 153 -5.91 6.38 -13.66
N GLU A 154 -4.83 6.42 -12.85
CA GLU A 154 -3.50 5.96 -13.28
C GLU A 154 -3.35 4.45 -13.12
N TRP A 155 -3.96 3.87 -12.09
CA TRP A 155 -3.86 2.45 -11.71
C TRP A 155 -5.23 1.88 -11.35
N PRO A 156 -6.13 1.71 -12.33
CA PRO A 156 -7.48 1.18 -12.09
C PRO A 156 -7.44 -0.17 -11.35
N PHE A 157 -8.33 -0.34 -10.36
CA PHE A 157 -8.51 -1.58 -9.59
C PHE A 157 -7.32 -2.03 -8.72
N VAL A 158 -6.25 -1.22 -8.60
CA VAL A 158 -5.05 -1.58 -7.84
C VAL A 158 -5.14 -1.14 -6.38
N TYR A 159 -5.70 0.04 -6.12
CA TYR A 159 -5.74 0.68 -4.81
C TYR A 159 -7.14 0.75 -4.20
N GLU A 160 -8.06 0.00 -4.75
CA GLU A 160 -9.44 -0.13 -4.28
C GLU A 160 -9.98 -1.53 -4.56
N SER A 161 -10.98 -1.95 -3.78
CA SER A 161 -11.61 -3.25 -3.94
C SER A 161 -13.02 -3.27 -3.35
N TYR A 162 -13.76 -4.35 -3.65
CA TYR A 162 -14.99 -4.69 -2.97
C TYR A 162 -14.71 -5.26 -1.57
N ALA A 163 -15.59 -4.92 -0.63
CA ALA A 163 -15.74 -5.63 0.64
C ALA A 163 -17.20 -5.64 1.06
N ASP A 164 -17.64 -6.73 1.67
CA ASP A 164 -18.98 -6.85 2.25
C ASP A 164 -19.02 -6.14 3.61
N ILE A 165 -19.42 -4.88 3.58
CA ILE A 165 -19.52 -3.98 4.73
C ILE A 165 -20.82 -3.18 4.64
N GLN A 166 -21.35 -2.76 5.79
CA GLN A 166 -22.63 -2.06 5.86
C GLN A 166 -22.50 -0.72 6.61
N PRO A 167 -23.27 0.30 6.21
CA PRO A 167 -23.40 1.53 7.00
C PRO A 167 -24.14 1.24 8.32
N ASP A 168 -24.08 2.18 9.24
CA ASP A 168 -24.73 2.11 10.54
C ASP A 168 -24.41 0.83 11.35
N THR A 169 -23.27 0.21 11.08
CA THR A 169 -22.83 -1.04 11.72
C THR A 169 -21.34 -0.96 12.02
N TRP A 170 -20.91 -1.53 13.13
CA TRP A 170 -19.49 -1.64 13.44
C TRP A 170 -18.78 -2.58 12.47
N THR A 171 -17.72 -2.11 11.86
CA THR A 171 -16.77 -2.90 11.07
C THR A 171 -15.48 -2.99 11.86
N HIS A 172 -15.03 -4.20 12.16
CA HIS A 172 -13.69 -4.44 12.70
C HIS A 172 -12.68 -4.41 11.56
N LEU A 173 -11.70 -3.53 11.65
CA LEU A 173 -10.64 -3.34 10.66
C LEU A 173 -9.32 -3.80 11.25
N LYS A 174 -8.53 -4.54 10.47
CA LYS A 174 -7.12 -4.85 10.76
C LYS A 174 -6.27 -4.45 9.55
N ILE A 175 -5.25 -3.61 9.79
CA ILE A 175 -4.23 -3.24 8.80
C ILE A 175 -2.92 -3.88 9.22
N GLU A 176 -2.30 -4.66 8.34
CA GLU A 176 -0.94 -5.16 8.49
C GLU A 176 -0.01 -4.34 7.60
N VAL A 177 1.05 -3.79 8.18
CA VAL A 177 2.07 -2.99 7.48
C VAL A 177 3.42 -3.67 7.62
N ALA A 178 4.09 -3.90 6.51
CA ALA A 178 5.43 -4.48 6.47
C ALA A 178 6.25 -3.83 5.34
N GLY A 179 7.23 -3.01 5.70
CA GLY A 179 8.03 -2.24 4.76
C GLY A 179 7.16 -1.34 3.86
N ARG A 180 7.10 -1.66 2.57
CA ARG A 180 6.30 -0.93 1.58
C ARG A 180 5.01 -1.66 1.17
N THR A 181 4.60 -2.63 1.94
CA THR A 181 3.36 -3.38 1.70
C THR A 181 2.38 -3.16 2.84
N ALA A 182 1.11 -2.99 2.53
CA ALA A 182 0.04 -3.01 3.51
C ALA A 182 -1.12 -3.90 3.05
N ARG A 183 -1.79 -4.53 4.02
CA ARG A 183 -2.97 -5.37 3.80
C ARG A 183 -4.07 -4.93 4.75
N ILE A 184 -5.29 -4.83 4.25
CA ILE A 184 -6.46 -4.57 5.10
C ILE A 184 -7.37 -5.80 5.14
N PHE A 185 -7.78 -6.16 6.34
CA PHE A 185 -8.71 -7.25 6.63
C PHE A 185 -9.92 -6.67 7.35
N LEU A 186 -11.10 -7.17 7.06
CA LEU A 186 -12.35 -6.67 7.63
C LEU A 186 -13.11 -7.82 8.28
N ASN A 187 -13.75 -7.53 9.43
CA ASN A 187 -14.66 -8.43 10.15
C ASN A 187 -14.09 -9.83 10.41
N GLY A 188 -12.80 -9.92 10.74
CA GLY A 188 -12.14 -11.19 11.07
C GLY A 188 -11.83 -12.09 9.87
N SER A 189 -11.99 -11.58 8.64
CA SER A 189 -11.61 -12.35 7.43
C SER A 189 -10.14 -12.77 7.50
N THR A 190 -9.85 -13.99 7.06
CA THR A 190 -8.48 -14.51 6.91
C THR A 190 -7.82 -14.07 5.59
N LYS A 191 -8.64 -13.61 4.63
CA LYS A 191 -8.16 -13.06 3.36
C LYS A 191 -8.21 -11.53 3.41
N PRO A 192 -7.17 -10.84 2.95
CA PRO A 192 -7.22 -9.37 2.89
C PRO A 192 -8.25 -8.90 1.86
N SER A 193 -9.01 -7.87 2.21
CA SER A 193 -9.93 -7.19 1.29
C SER A 193 -9.18 -6.38 0.24
N LEU A 194 -8.01 -5.82 0.60
CA LEU A 194 -7.13 -5.11 -0.33
C LEU A 194 -5.68 -5.34 0.08
N VAL A 195 -4.81 -5.54 -0.91
CA VAL A 195 -3.34 -5.59 -0.75
C VAL A 195 -2.73 -4.47 -1.55
N VAL A 196 -2.00 -3.59 -0.88
CA VAL A 196 -1.20 -2.54 -1.51
C VAL A 196 0.26 -2.95 -1.44
N ASP A 197 0.82 -3.32 -2.56
CA ASP A 197 2.24 -3.64 -2.72
C ASP A 197 2.92 -2.45 -3.41
N GLY A 198 3.66 -1.67 -2.65
CA GLY A 198 4.25 -0.40 -3.07
C GLY A 198 3.49 0.82 -2.53
N LEU A 199 3.47 0.97 -1.20
CA LEU A 199 2.98 2.17 -0.52
C LEU A 199 3.64 3.43 -1.08
N LYS A 200 2.89 4.53 -1.22
CA LYS A 200 3.27 5.70 -2.01
C LYS A 200 4.09 6.75 -1.25
N SER A 201 4.05 6.76 0.08
CA SER A 201 4.84 7.70 0.87
C SER A 201 6.26 7.20 1.13
N SER A 202 7.21 8.12 1.15
CA SER A 202 8.57 7.86 1.63
C SER A 202 8.64 7.76 3.16
N MET A 203 7.61 8.17 3.88
CA MET A 203 7.54 8.01 5.34
C MET A 203 7.45 6.54 5.71
N LEU A 204 8.44 6.05 6.44
CA LEU A 204 8.50 4.65 6.87
C LEU A 204 7.91 4.42 8.26
N HIS A 205 7.71 5.48 9.06
CA HIS A 205 7.06 5.45 10.37
C HIS A 205 6.28 6.73 10.60
N GLY A 206 5.39 6.74 11.58
CA GLY A 206 4.63 7.91 11.98
C GLY A 206 3.37 7.56 12.76
N ALA A 207 2.62 8.57 13.12
CA ALA A 207 1.43 8.44 13.94
C ALA A 207 0.29 7.67 13.24
N VAL A 208 -0.64 7.19 14.07
CA VAL A 208 -1.93 6.64 13.64
C VAL A 208 -3.02 7.68 13.88
N GLY A 209 -3.97 7.78 12.96
CA GLY A 209 -5.06 8.75 13.04
C GLY A 209 -6.42 8.17 12.62
N LEU A 210 -7.47 8.84 13.10
CA LEU A 210 -8.85 8.58 12.75
C LEU A 210 -9.26 9.57 11.66
N TRP A 211 -9.95 9.13 10.64
CA TRP A 211 -10.35 10.01 9.54
C TRP A 211 -11.85 9.89 9.24
N GLY A 212 -12.51 11.03 9.02
CA GLY A 212 -13.91 11.12 8.63
C GLY A 212 -14.12 12.18 7.56
N TYR A 213 -15.31 12.19 6.94
CA TYR A 213 -15.65 13.08 5.82
C TYR A 213 -16.86 13.96 6.12
N ALA A 214 -16.96 15.09 5.42
CA ALA A 214 -18.04 16.05 5.59
C ALA A 214 -19.43 15.41 5.28
N GLY A 215 -20.45 15.75 6.09
CA GLY A 215 -21.79 15.22 5.95
C GLY A 215 -22.02 13.81 6.51
N GLU A 216 -21.07 13.33 7.33
CA GLU A 216 -21.11 12.02 7.95
C GLU A 216 -20.66 12.09 9.41
N GLU A 217 -21.12 11.14 10.22
CA GLU A 217 -20.64 10.93 11.58
C GLU A 217 -19.82 9.65 11.58
N SER A 218 -18.50 9.76 11.78
CA SER A 218 -17.62 8.60 11.93
C SER A 218 -17.41 8.27 13.40
N TYR A 219 -17.54 7.00 13.76
CA TYR A 219 -17.37 6.48 15.11
C TYR A 219 -16.20 5.55 15.18
N PHE A 220 -15.37 5.68 16.21
CA PHE A 220 -14.16 4.90 16.40
C PHE A 220 -14.06 4.37 17.82
N ALA A 221 -13.62 3.12 17.95
CA ALA A 221 -13.38 2.47 19.23
C ALA A 221 -12.23 1.46 19.14
N ASN A 222 -11.64 1.13 20.28
CA ASN A 222 -10.72 -0.01 20.42
C ASN A 222 -9.54 -0.01 19.45
N VAL A 223 -8.85 1.12 19.26
CA VAL A 223 -7.65 1.14 18.43
C VAL A 223 -6.51 0.45 19.20
N ARG A 224 -5.90 -0.54 18.56
CA ARG A 224 -4.75 -1.27 19.05
C ARG A 224 -3.65 -1.26 18.01
N ILE A 225 -2.46 -0.87 18.40
CA ILE A 225 -1.26 -0.87 17.55
C ILE A 225 -0.30 -1.90 18.13
N THR A 226 0.06 -2.90 17.33
CA THR A 226 0.99 -3.96 17.70
C THR A 226 2.21 -3.85 16.79
N PRO A 227 3.33 -3.26 17.26
CA PRO A 227 4.54 -3.16 16.47
C PRO A 227 5.15 -4.52 16.13
N ALA A 228 5.78 -4.62 14.95
CA ALA A 228 6.57 -5.76 14.52
C ALA A 228 8.01 -5.33 14.20
N ALA A 229 8.89 -6.30 13.99
CA ALA A 229 10.25 -6.03 13.57
C ALA A 229 10.25 -5.30 12.21
N ALA A 230 10.96 -4.19 12.15
CA ALA A 230 11.03 -3.35 10.95
C ALA A 230 11.68 -4.11 9.78
N GLN A 231 11.05 -4.03 8.61
CA GLN A 231 11.66 -4.53 7.39
C GLN A 231 12.80 -3.60 6.95
N PRO A 232 13.87 -4.14 6.37
CA PRO A 232 15.00 -3.34 5.91
C PRO A 232 14.65 -2.59 4.63
N VAL A 233 13.94 -1.46 4.76
CA VAL A 233 13.57 -0.57 3.67
C VAL A 233 14.40 0.70 3.75
N LYS A 234 14.98 1.13 2.63
CA LYS A 234 15.72 2.38 2.51
C LYS A 234 14.99 3.36 1.60
N ASN A 235 15.11 4.64 1.90
CA ASN A 235 14.69 5.74 1.01
C ASN A 235 15.90 6.33 0.30
N GLY A 236 15.65 7.06 -0.79
CA GLY A 236 16.64 7.91 -1.42
C GLY A 236 17.61 7.21 -2.36
N ALA A 237 17.42 5.90 -2.63
CA ALA A 237 18.25 5.22 -3.61
C ALA A 237 18.18 5.88 -4.99
N ASP A 238 19.32 6.08 -5.63
CA ASP A 238 19.39 6.72 -6.95
C ASP A 238 18.92 5.75 -8.04
N ALA A 239 17.98 6.20 -8.86
CA ALA A 239 17.52 5.46 -10.01
C ALA A 239 18.51 5.47 -11.19
N ALA A 240 19.49 6.41 -11.21
CA ALA A 240 20.47 6.47 -12.28
C ALA A 240 21.32 5.20 -12.37
N GLY A 241 21.61 4.74 -13.60
CA GLY A 241 22.37 3.53 -13.86
C GLY A 241 21.73 2.61 -14.90
N GLU A 242 22.30 1.43 -15.06
CA GLU A 242 21.76 0.40 -15.96
C GLU A 242 21.05 -0.69 -15.15
N TRP A 243 19.87 -1.08 -15.61
CA TRP A 243 18.98 -2.00 -14.93
C TRP A 243 18.50 -3.09 -15.88
N ILE A 244 18.53 -4.34 -15.43
CA ILE A 244 17.89 -5.47 -16.11
C ILE A 244 16.49 -5.60 -15.53
N VAL A 245 15.47 -5.52 -16.38
CA VAL A 245 14.06 -5.47 -15.98
C VAL A 245 13.35 -6.74 -16.39
N ARG A 246 12.60 -7.32 -15.44
CA ARG A 246 11.62 -8.37 -15.70
C ARG A 246 10.23 -7.85 -15.39
N TYR A 247 9.34 -7.95 -16.35
CA TYR A 247 7.96 -7.56 -16.22
C TYR A 247 7.07 -8.79 -16.28
N ALA A 248 6.37 -9.10 -15.20
CA ALA A 248 5.38 -10.17 -15.11
C ALA A 248 3.98 -9.58 -15.23
N SER A 249 3.32 -9.83 -16.36
CA SER A 249 1.99 -9.31 -16.66
C SER A 249 0.98 -10.42 -16.91
N ASP A 250 -0.29 -10.04 -16.97
CA ASP A 250 -1.41 -10.89 -17.39
C ASP A 250 -1.27 -11.41 -18.84
N ALA A 251 -0.57 -10.66 -19.71
CA ALA A 251 -0.21 -11.09 -21.08
C ALA A 251 1.08 -11.91 -21.15
N GLY A 252 1.65 -12.32 -20.02
CA GLY A 252 2.88 -13.10 -19.88
C GLY A 252 4.12 -12.27 -19.55
N PRO A 253 5.30 -12.91 -19.41
CA PRO A 253 6.51 -12.23 -19.02
C PRO A 253 7.17 -11.49 -20.18
N PHE A 254 7.82 -10.36 -19.85
CA PHE A 254 8.66 -9.58 -20.74
C PHE A 254 10.01 -9.29 -20.06
N GLU A 255 11.06 -9.16 -20.84
CA GLU A 255 12.37 -8.74 -20.37
C GLU A 255 12.87 -7.53 -21.15
N GLY A 256 13.68 -6.72 -20.49
CA GLY A 256 14.32 -5.57 -21.10
C GLY A 256 15.37 -4.96 -20.17
N SER A 257 15.91 -3.85 -20.58
CA SER A 257 16.84 -3.06 -19.81
C SER A 257 16.47 -1.59 -19.81
N MET A 258 16.80 -0.90 -18.75
CA MET A 258 16.73 0.56 -18.65
C MET A 258 18.12 1.12 -18.39
N LYS A 259 18.47 2.17 -19.14
CA LYS A 259 19.60 3.02 -18.81
C LYS A 259 19.07 4.39 -18.42
N LEU A 260 19.18 4.72 -17.13
CA LEU A 260 18.56 5.91 -16.54
C LEU A 260 19.62 6.95 -16.14
N THR A 261 19.28 8.21 -16.29
CA THR A 261 20.00 9.37 -15.76
C THR A 261 19.02 10.21 -14.95
N ARG A 262 19.54 10.90 -13.92
CA ARG A 262 18.75 11.74 -13.04
C ARG A 262 19.36 13.12 -12.91
N ASP A 263 18.51 14.14 -12.99
CA ASP A 263 18.83 15.54 -12.68
C ASP A 263 17.75 16.08 -11.74
N GLY A 264 18.11 16.23 -10.46
CA GLY A 264 17.16 16.58 -9.42
C GLY A 264 16.03 15.55 -9.31
N SER A 265 14.79 15.97 -9.52
CA SER A 265 13.61 15.11 -9.57
C SER A 265 13.29 14.54 -10.96
N LYS A 266 13.99 14.99 -12.01
CA LYS A 266 13.75 14.55 -13.38
C LYS A 266 14.56 13.29 -13.66
N VAL A 267 13.90 12.28 -14.26
CA VAL A 267 14.54 11.05 -14.76
C VAL A 267 14.37 10.98 -16.27
N THR A 268 15.45 10.68 -16.97
CA THR A 268 15.45 10.39 -18.40
C THR A 268 16.27 9.15 -18.67
N GLY A 269 16.10 8.55 -19.85
CA GLY A 269 16.87 7.36 -20.20
C GLY A 269 16.36 6.66 -21.45
N THR A 270 16.74 5.40 -21.57
CA THR A 270 16.33 4.53 -22.68
C THR A 270 15.87 3.17 -22.17
N TRP A 271 14.86 2.62 -22.81
CA TRP A 271 14.42 1.23 -22.69
C TRP A 271 14.89 0.47 -23.93
N SER A 272 15.36 -0.77 -23.74
CA SER A 272 15.62 -1.73 -24.81
C SER A 272 15.19 -3.12 -24.38
N GLY A 273 14.48 -3.83 -25.26
CA GLY A 273 13.98 -5.17 -25.01
C GLY A 273 12.65 -5.46 -25.69
N ALA A 274 11.89 -6.39 -25.12
CA ALA A 274 10.67 -6.94 -25.74
C ALA A 274 9.57 -5.92 -26.06
N LEU A 275 9.62 -4.73 -25.50
CA LEU A 275 8.68 -3.62 -25.79
C LEU A 275 9.29 -2.54 -26.68
N GLY A 276 10.32 -2.87 -27.46
CA GLY A 276 10.99 -2.01 -28.42
C GLY A 276 12.42 -1.64 -28.03
N GLU A 277 13.20 -1.25 -29.02
CA GLU A 277 14.60 -0.89 -28.86
C GLU A 277 14.80 0.64 -28.82
N ASN A 278 15.70 1.09 -27.94
CA ASN A 278 16.10 2.50 -27.79
C ASN A 278 14.92 3.48 -27.57
N LYS A 279 13.90 3.05 -26.84
CA LYS A 279 12.74 3.89 -26.53
C LYS A 279 13.09 4.91 -25.45
N ALA A 280 12.82 6.18 -25.73
CA ALA A 280 13.11 7.26 -24.78
C ALA A 280 12.23 7.16 -23.53
N ILE A 281 12.85 7.06 -22.36
CA ILE A 281 12.19 7.12 -21.04
C ILE A 281 12.19 8.56 -20.55
N SER A 282 11.08 8.97 -19.97
CA SER A 282 10.96 10.21 -19.19
C SER A 282 10.12 9.98 -17.93
N GLY A 283 10.40 10.75 -16.89
CA GLY A 283 9.62 10.64 -15.65
C GLY A 283 10.21 11.42 -14.50
N THR A 284 9.80 11.04 -13.30
CA THR A 284 10.16 11.69 -12.05
C THR A 284 10.71 10.72 -11.02
N TRP A 285 11.55 11.26 -10.13
CA TRP A 285 12.09 10.59 -8.96
C TRP A 285 11.80 11.42 -7.70
N ARG A 286 11.43 10.74 -6.63
CA ARG A 286 11.25 11.33 -5.30
C ARG A 286 11.61 10.30 -4.23
N ASP A 287 12.66 10.55 -3.48
CA ASP A 287 13.10 9.71 -2.34
C ASP A 287 13.24 8.20 -2.65
N GLY A 288 13.62 7.86 -3.88
CA GLY A 288 13.72 6.47 -4.34
C GLY A 288 12.47 5.94 -5.05
N TYR A 289 11.37 6.67 -5.03
CA TYR A 289 10.18 6.36 -5.81
C TYR A 289 10.26 7.00 -7.19
N VAL A 290 9.90 6.25 -8.23
CA VAL A 290 9.86 6.72 -9.62
C VAL A 290 8.49 6.57 -10.23
N GLU A 291 8.21 7.47 -11.17
CA GLU A 291 7.12 7.37 -12.14
C GLU A 291 7.73 7.61 -13.50
N LEU A 292 7.75 6.59 -14.36
CA LEU A 292 8.40 6.60 -15.67
C LEU A 292 7.40 6.26 -16.76
N ALA A 293 7.62 6.84 -17.94
CA ALA A 293 6.87 6.52 -19.15
C ALA A 293 7.78 6.40 -20.36
N PHE A 294 7.43 5.54 -21.31
CA PHE A 294 8.07 5.43 -22.60
C PHE A 294 7.10 4.92 -23.69
N PRO A 295 7.31 5.28 -24.97
CA PRO A 295 6.59 4.67 -26.07
C PRO A 295 7.04 3.21 -26.24
N ALA A 296 6.08 2.28 -26.25
CA ALA A 296 6.33 0.86 -26.38
C ALA A 296 5.83 0.35 -27.73
N ASP A 297 6.43 -0.72 -28.23
CA ASP A 297 5.92 -1.50 -29.36
C ASP A 297 5.36 -2.82 -28.82
N TRP A 298 4.04 -3.02 -28.92
CA TRP A 298 3.42 -4.26 -28.49
C TRP A 298 3.71 -5.36 -29.52
N PRO A 299 4.33 -6.49 -29.10
CA PRO A 299 4.78 -7.51 -30.05
C PRO A 299 3.63 -8.34 -30.64
N GLU A 300 3.87 -8.96 -31.81
CA GLU A 300 3.00 -9.99 -32.36
C GLU A 300 2.97 -11.25 -31.49
N GLY A 301 1.89 -12.01 -31.58
CA GLY A 301 1.74 -13.29 -30.85
C GLY A 301 1.39 -13.16 -29.37
N ARG A 302 1.06 -11.94 -28.91
CA ARG A 302 0.52 -11.65 -27.59
C ARG A 302 -0.94 -11.22 -27.70
N ASP A 303 -1.69 -11.35 -26.61
CA ASP A 303 -3.05 -10.84 -26.55
C ASP A 303 -3.09 -9.34 -26.87
N GLY A 304 -4.07 -8.94 -27.68
CA GLY A 304 -4.19 -7.60 -28.22
C GLY A 304 -3.49 -7.39 -29.56
N ALA A 305 -3.88 -6.32 -30.28
CA ALA A 305 -3.31 -6.01 -31.58
C ALA A 305 -1.86 -5.52 -31.44
N PRO A 306 -0.90 -6.00 -32.29
CA PRO A 306 0.46 -5.49 -32.28
C PRO A 306 0.51 -4.03 -32.68
N GLY A 307 1.56 -3.31 -32.29
CA GLY A 307 1.78 -1.92 -32.67
C GLY A 307 2.12 -0.99 -31.51
N PRO A 308 2.11 0.32 -31.75
CA PRO A 308 2.52 1.32 -30.77
C PRO A 308 1.56 1.36 -29.57
N ALA A 309 2.14 1.56 -28.40
CA ALA A 309 1.44 1.73 -27.12
C ALA A 309 2.25 2.66 -26.20
N ALA A 310 1.68 3.07 -25.08
CA ALA A 310 2.40 3.76 -24.02
C ALA A 310 2.65 2.81 -22.85
N ALA A 311 3.87 2.76 -22.36
CA ALA A 311 4.23 2.03 -21.15
C ALA A 311 4.44 3.01 -19.99
N PHE A 312 3.92 2.63 -18.82
CA PHE A 312 4.03 3.39 -17.57
C PHE A 312 4.56 2.46 -16.48
N LEU A 313 5.59 2.92 -15.76
CA LEU A 313 6.16 2.23 -14.62
C LEU A 313 6.10 3.14 -13.40
N GLU A 314 5.77 2.56 -12.27
CA GLU A 314 5.97 3.19 -10.97
C GLU A 314 6.63 2.20 -10.01
N GLY A 315 7.41 2.68 -9.08
CA GLY A 315 8.00 1.78 -8.10
C GLY A 315 9.12 2.39 -7.29
N TRP A 316 9.73 1.55 -6.48
CA TRP A 316 10.79 1.93 -5.57
C TRP A 316 12.11 1.33 -6.00
N PHE A 317 13.15 2.16 -5.94
CA PHE A 317 14.53 1.76 -6.12
C PHE A 317 15.20 1.57 -4.76
N ASP A 318 15.97 0.50 -4.65
CA ASP A 318 16.99 0.24 -3.63
C ASP A 318 18.37 0.32 -4.30
N ASP A 319 19.45 0.16 -3.52
CA ASP A 319 20.81 0.33 -4.04
C ASP A 319 21.12 -0.59 -5.25
N SER A 320 20.64 -1.83 -5.22
CA SER A 320 20.92 -2.85 -6.23
C SER A 320 19.68 -3.44 -6.91
N SER A 321 18.49 -3.11 -6.44
CA SER A 321 17.24 -3.66 -6.95
C SER A 321 16.17 -2.57 -7.08
N ALA A 322 15.14 -2.86 -7.87
CA ALA A 322 13.95 -2.02 -7.94
C ALA A 322 12.73 -2.88 -8.24
N LYS A 323 11.57 -2.44 -7.82
CA LYS A 323 10.31 -3.14 -8.09
C LYS A 323 9.11 -2.21 -8.04
N GLY A 324 8.06 -2.61 -8.72
CA GLY A 324 6.83 -1.84 -8.74
C GLY A 324 5.78 -2.41 -9.68
N ARG A 325 4.95 -1.52 -10.18
CA ARG A 325 3.91 -1.84 -11.17
C ARG A 325 4.27 -1.25 -12.53
N MET A 326 3.88 -1.98 -13.57
CA MET A 326 3.99 -1.54 -14.94
C MET A 326 2.69 -1.86 -15.66
N ARG A 327 2.26 -0.95 -16.52
CA ARG A 327 1.19 -1.21 -17.48
C ARG A 327 1.62 -0.77 -18.87
N VAL A 328 1.17 -1.51 -19.86
CA VAL A 328 1.20 -1.11 -21.27
C VAL A 328 -0.24 -0.83 -21.67
N GLU A 329 -0.54 0.41 -22.02
CA GLU A 329 -1.89 0.94 -22.14
C GLU A 329 -2.75 0.12 -23.12
N GLY A 330 -3.90 -0.37 -22.60
CA GLY A 330 -4.83 -1.21 -23.37
C GLY A 330 -4.26 -2.59 -23.79
N ARG A 331 -3.14 -3.05 -23.19
CA ARG A 331 -2.46 -4.30 -23.54
C ARG A 331 -2.17 -5.20 -22.34
N ALA A 332 -1.52 -4.70 -21.31
CA ALA A 332 -1.09 -5.50 -20.17
C ALA A 332 -0.94 -4.69 -18.90
N ASP A 333 -1.24 -5.33 -17.78
CA ASP A 333 -0.98 -4.87 -16.43
C ASP A 333 -0.18 -5.91 -15.65
N GLY A 334 0.74 -5.46 -14.78
CA GLY A 334 1.50 -6.40 -13.98
C GLY A 334 2.51 -5.75 -13.05
N ARG A 335 3.46 -6.56 -12.62
CA ARG A 335 4.56 -6.16 -11.73
C ARG A 335 5.87 -6.23 -12.47
N TRP A 336 6.75 -5.30 -12.17
CA TRP A 336 8.13 -5.36 -12.63
C TRP A 336 9.09 -5.45 -11.46
N ALA A 337 10.22 -6.07 -11.72
CA ALA A 337 11.38 -6.05 -10.86
C ALA A 337 12.62 -5.79 -11.71
N ALA A 338 13.61 -5.15 -11.12
CA ALA A 338 14.87 -4.90 -11.80
C ALA A 338 16.06 -5.11 -10.86
N GLU A 339 17.18 -5.51 -11.46
CA GLU A 339 18.47 -5.62 -10.82
C GLU A 339 19.45 -4.65 -11.49
N ARG A 340 20.24 -3.96 -10.67
CA ARG A 340 21.29 -3.05 -11.18
C ARG A 340 22.38 -3.86 -11.85
N LYS A 341 22.73 -3.48 -13.08
CA LYS A 341 23.86 -4.10 -13.78
C LYS A 341 25.16 -3.63 -13.13
N VAL A 342 25.93 -4.59 -12.62
CA VAL A 342 27.27 -4.34 -12.08
C VAL A 342 28.26 -4.43 -13.24
N HIS A 343 29.09 -3.42 -13.42
CA HIS A 343 30.15 -3.36 -14.44
C HIS A 343 31.48 -3.87 -13.88
#